data_549e793c76deba5c4886eb9aa5484ac4
#
_entry.id   549e793c76deba5c4886eb9aa5484ac4
#
_cell.length_a   1.000
_cell.length_b   1.000
_cell.length_c   1.000
_cell.angle_alpha   90.00
_cell.angle_beta   90.00
_cell.angle_gamma   90.00
#
_symmetry.space_group_name_H-M   'P 1'
#
loop_
_entity.id
_entity.type
_entity.pdbx_description
1 polymer ?
#
loop_
_entity_poly.entity_id
_entity_poly.type
_entity_poly.pdbx_seq_one_letter_code
_entity_poly.pdbx_strand_id
1 'polypeptide(L)'
;TAANIDISGTTLIPFGSSWKYYSTGAAPAGSWKNLGYNDAAWSSGNAELGYGDGDEATCIPSGGGGTLCIPTGNKYITSYFRKTISIANPSVYGAFRFNVERDDGYVVYVNGVEVGRNNMPAGAVVYATTASSAIEDAVISFTIANTFFSAGNNDIAVEMHQANATSSDLSFNLELTGVDPLIFNSSSADLSLPSCSQVLFAGLYWGATQGTDGTN
;
A
#
# COMPACT_ATOMS: atom_id res chain seq x y z
N THR A 1 -12.71 21.75 21.82
CA THR A 1 -11.47 21.15 21.33
C THR A 1 -11.85 19.89 20.58
N ALA A 2 -11.62 19.87 19.26
CA ALA A 2 -11.78 18.67 18.45
C ALA A 2 -10.84 17.58 19.00
N ALA A 3 -11.39 16.41 19.32
CA ALA A 3 -10.58 15.26 19.65
C ALA A 3 -9.77 14.88 18.41
N ASN A 4 -8.46 14.95 18.48
CA ASN A 4 -7.59 14.34 17.49
C ASN A 4 -7.83 12.83 17.58
N ILE A 5 -8.40 12.24 16.53
CA ILE A 5 -8.41 10.78 16.39
C ILE A 5 -6.99 10.42 15.98
N ASP A 6 -6.18 10.02 16.94
CA ASP A 6 -4.89 9.44 16.66
C ASP A 6 -5.14 8.06 16.03
N ILE A 7 -4.95 7.95 14.73
CA ILE A 7 -4.99 6.67 14.02
C ILE A 7 -3.62 6.02 14.24
N SER A 8 -3.40 5.54 15.46
CA SER A 8 -2.23 4.75 15.80
C SER A 8 -2.27 3.43 15.05
N GLY A 9 -1.09 2.89 14.77
CA GLY A 9 -0.98 1.64 14.05
C GLY A 9 0.43 1.06 14.15
N THR A 10 0.55 -0.20 13.81
CA THR A 10 1.83 -0.90 13.76
C THR A 10 2.32 -0.96 12.32
N THR A 11 3.46 -0.38 12.02
CA THR A 11 4.09 -0.52 10.70
C THR A 11 4.63 -1.95 10.54
N LEU A 12 4.10 -2.65 9.56
CA LEU A 12 4.44 -4.05 9.22
C LEU A 12 5.46 -4.10 8.08
N ILE A 13 5.36 -3.19 7.14
CA ILE A 13 6.33 -2.97 6.07
C ILE A 13 6.64 -1.47 6.07
N PRO A 14 7.80 -1.03 6.53
CA PRO A 14 8.20 0.37 6.37
C PRO A 14 8.62 0.66 4.92
N PHE A 15 8.51 1.92 4.50
CA PHE A 15 9.19 2.39 3.30
C PHE A 15 10.69 2.05 3.36
N GLY A 16 11.30 1.81 2.21
CA GLY A 16 12.69 1.38 2.15
C GLY A 16 12.92 -0.12 2.42
N SER A 17 11.86 -0.90 2.62
CA SER A 17 11.97 -2.36 2.83
C SER A 17 12.57 -3.06 1.63
N SER A 18 13.21 -4.21 1.89
CA SER A 18 13.67 -5.10 0.82
C SER A 18 12.51 -5.86 0.19
N TRP A 19 12.49 -5.91 -1.14
CA TRP A 19 11.51 -6.62 -1.95
C TRP A 19 12.19 -7.59 -2.91
N LYS A 20 11.49 -8.66 -3.27
CA LYS A 20 11.79 -9.45 -4.46
C LYS A 20 11.23 -8.72 -5.66
N TYR A 21 11.99 -8.69 -6.79
CA TYR A 21 11.52 -8.10 -8.02
C TYR A 21 11.79 -8.96 -9.24
N TYR A 22 10.93 -8.84 -10.24
CA TYR A 22 11.01 -9.51 -11.53
C TYR A 22 10.70 -8.49 -12.64
N SER A 23 11.72 -8.06 -13.34
CA SER A 23 11.64 -7.10 -14.44
C SER A 23 12.46 -7.61 -15.61
N THR A 24 11.84 -8.42 -16.49
CA THR A 24 12.49 -9.18 -17.55
C THR A 24 11.85 -9.02 -18.90
N GLY A 25 10.83 -8.17 -19.03
CA GLY A 25 10.08 -7.98 -20.26
C GLY A 25 8.98 -9.00 -20.50
N ALA A 26 8.61 -9.77 -19.49
CA ALA A 26 7.53 -10.74 -19.56
C ALA A 26 6.85 -10.90 -18.20
N ALA A 27 5.62 -11.41 -18.17
CA ALA A 27 4.97 -11.80 -16.94
C ALA A 27 5.68 -12.98 -16.27
N PRO A 28 5.78 -13.04 -14.94
CA PRO A 28 6.22 -14.23 -14.24
C PRO A 28 5.30 -15.41 -14.54
N ALA A 29 5.86 -16.63 -14.53
CA ALA A 29 5.09 -17.83 -14.79
C ALA A 29 4.11 -18.16 -13.65
N GLY A 30 2.98 -18.77 -14.01
CA GLY A 30 2.02 -19.33 -13.05
C GLY A 30 1.31 -18.28 -12.20
N SER A 31 0.98 -18.68 -10.98
CA SER A 31 0.20 -17.87 -10.02
C SER A 31 1.12 -17.01 -9.13
N TRP A 32 1.95 -16.19 -9.74
CA TRP A 32 2.98 -15.38 -9.06
C TRP A 32 2.42 -14.48 -7.92
N LYS A 33 1.13 -14.17 -7.94
CA LYS A 33 0.46 -13.36 -6.91
C LYS A 33 0.07 -14.16 -5.67
N ASN A 34 0.04 -15.49 -5.76
CA ASN A 34 -0.51 -16.35 -4.71
C ASN A 34 0.48 -16.58 -3.57
N LEU A 35 -0.08 -16.84 -2.41
CA LEU A 35 0.67 -17.25 -1.23
C LEU A 35 1.49 -18.52 -1.53
N GLY A 36 2.76 -18.48 -1.14
CA GLY A 36 3.68 -19.60 -1.29
C GLY A 36 4.25 -19.80 -2.70
N TYR A 37 4.08 -18.81 -3.58
CA TYR A 37 4.80 -18.85 -4.87
C TYR A 37 6.31 -18.85 -4.64
N ASN A 38 7.03 -19.70 -5.40
CA ASN A 38 8.47 -19.76 -5.29
C ASN A 38 9.13 -18.63 -6.09
N ASP A 39 9.52 -17.58 -5.41
CA ASP A 39 10.24 -16.42 -5.96
C ASP A 39 11.75 -16.45 -5.67
N ALA A 40 12.32 -17.61 -5.35
CA ALA A 40 13.73 -17.74 -5.00
C ALA A 40 14.68 -17.29 -6.14
N ALA A 41 14.23 -17.40 -7.39
CA ALA A 41 14.98 -16.95 -8.56
C ALA A 41 14.83 -15.45 -8.86
N TRP A 42 13.95 -14.73 -8.16
CA TRP A 42 13.78 -13.30 -8.34
C TRP A 42 14.95 -12.54 -7.70
N SER A 43 15.33 -11.42 -8.29
CA SER A 43 16.29 -10.51 -7.67
C SER A 43 15.71 -9.86 -6.41
N SER A 44 16.56 -9.23 -5.61
CA SER A 44 16.14 -8.52 -4.40
C SER A 44 16.82 -7.17 -4.30
N GLY A 45 16.13 -6.19 -3.75
CA GLY A 45 16.67 -4.87 -3.48
C GLY A 45 15.82 -4.11 -2.46
N ASN A 46 16.40 -3.09 -1.88
CA ASN A 46 15.66 -2.18 -1.01
C ASN A 46 14.87 -1.18 -1.84
N ALA A 47 13.67 -0.85 -1.43
CA ALA A 47 12.90 0.23 -2.00
C ALA A 47 13.53 1.59 -1.61
N GLU A 48 13.40 2.60 -2.40
CA GLU A 48 12.69 2.66 -3.66
C GLU A 48 13.36 1.80 -4.72
N LEU A 49 12.55 1.05 -5.47
CA LEU A 49 13.04 0.26 -6.60
C LEU A 49 12.50 0.88 -7.89
N GLY A 50 13.41 1.20 -8.80
CA GLY A 50 12.99 1.87 -10.02
C GLY A 50 14.14 2.19 -10.95
N TYR A 51 13.97 3.24 -11.72
CA TYR A 51 14.98 3.86 -12.58
C TYR A 51 14.47 5.21 -13.08
N GLY A 52 15.37 6.17 -13.29
CA GLY A 52 15.12 7.40 -14.05
C GLY A 52 15.19 8.67 -13.22
N ASP A 53 14.85 8.64 -11.94
CA ASP A 53 14.72 9.81 -11.07
C ASP A 53 16.00 10.17 -10.33
N GLY A 54 16.83 9.17 -10.07
CA GLY A 54 18.14 9.34 -9.43
C GLY A 54 18.12 9.31 -7.91
N ASP A 55 17.02 8.88 -7.30
CA ASP A 55 16.82 8.67 -5.88
C ASP A 55 16.54 7.20 -5.53
N GLU A 56 16.52 6.30 -6.54
CA GLU A 56 16.34 4.88 -6.34
C GLU A 56 17.42 4.27 -5.44
N ALA A 57 17.00 3.61 -4.36
CA ALA A 57 17.89 2.80 -3.53
C ALA A 57 18.35 1.53 -4.28
N THR A 58 17.52 1.03 -5.21
CA THR A 58 17.83 -0.11 -6.07
C THR A 58 17.34 0.12 -7.48
N CYS A 59 18.25 0.27 -8.43
CA CYS A 59 17.89 0.33 -9.83
C CYS A 59 17.57 -1.07 -10.38
N ILE A 60 16.46 -1.17 -11.14
CA ILE A 60 15.99 -2.44 -11.71
C ILE A 60 16.11 -2.45 -13.25
N PRO A 61 16.18 -3.64 -13.90
CA PRO A 61 16.22 -3.72 -15.36
C PRO A 61 14.96 -3.13 -16.00
N SER A 62 15.14 -2.28 -17.00
CA SER A 62 14.06 -1.60 -17.73
C SER A 62 13.80 -2.12 -19.13
N GLY A 63 14.72 -2.94 -19.69
CA GLY A 63 14.65 -3.44 -21.07
C GLY A 63 15.24 -2.52 -22.12
N GLY A 64 15.44 -1.25 -21.80
CA GLY A 64 16.06 -0.27 -22.69
C GLY A 64 17.58 -0.37 -22.73
N GLY A 65 18.20 0.49 -23.53
CA GLY A 65 19.65 0.72 -23.48
C GLY A 65 20.03 1.63 -22.33
N GLY A 66 21.26 2.16 -22.37
CA GLY A 66 21.78 3.05 -21.33
C GLY A 66 22.34 2.33 -20.13
N THR A 67 22.32 2.96 -18.93
CA THR A 67 22.70 2.33 -17.67
C THR A 67 21.47 1.81 -16.95
N LEU A 68 21.67 1.00 -15.90
CA LEU A 68 20.57 0.42 -15.13
C LEU A 68 19.65 1.49 -14.50
N CYS A 69 20.25 2.56 -13.95
CA CYS A 69 19.50 3.66 -13.32
C CYS A 69 19.08 4.76 -14.31
N ILE A 70 19.69 4.82 -15.50
CA ILE A 70 19.38 5.84 -16.51
C ILE A 70 19.18 5.10 -17.86
N PRO A 71 18.07 4.42 -18.02
CA PRO A 71 17.80 3.66 -19.24
C PRO A 71 17.39 4.60 -20.40
N THR A 72 17.69 4.13 -21.61
CA THR A 72 17.30 4.78 -22.86
C THR A 72 16.50 3.84 -23.73
N GLY A 73 15.71 4.38 -24.67
CA GLY A 73 14.89 3.56 -25.56
C GLY A 73 13.64 2.98 -24.88
N ASN A 74 13.09 1.92 -25.46
CA ASN A 74 11.85 1.34 -24.98
C ASN A 74 12.07 0.52 -23.70
N LYS A 75 11.22 0.77 -22.71
CA LYS A 75 11.19 0.09 -21.42
C LYS A 75 10.18 -1.06 -21.39
N TYR A 76 10.34 -1.92 -20.41
CA TYR A 76 9.34 -2.92 -20.08
C TYR A 76 8.05 -2.23 -19.62
N ILE A 77 6.90 -2.75 -20.05
CA ILE A 77 5.59 -2.17 -19.65
C ILE A 77 5.30 -2.48 -18.20
N THR A 78 5.71 -3.66 -17.70
CA THR A 78 5.38 -4.09 -16.34
C THR A 78 6.59 -4.63 -15.61
N SER A 79 6.75 -4.20 -14.36
CA SER A 79 7.67 -4.76 -13.37
C SER A 79 6.87 -5.32 -12.20
N TYR A 80 7.37 -6.41 -11.58
CA TYR A 80 6.66 -7.17 -10.55
C TYR A 80 7.46 -7.21 -9.27
N PHE A 81 6.77 -7.08 -8.15
CA PHE A 81 7.37 -7.03 -6.82
C PHE A 81 6.62 -7.98 -5.87
N ARG A 82 7.36 -8.62 -4.95
CA ARG A 82 6.79 -9.51 -3.94
C ARG A 82 7.48 -9.37 -2.61
N LYS A 83 6.70 -9.52 -1.54
CA LYS A 83 7.22 -9.60 -0.18
C LYS A 83 6.33 -10.49 0.67
N THR A 84 6.93 -11.42 1.38
CA THR A 84 6.25 -12.21 2.42
C THR A 84 6.44 -11.56 3.77
N ILE A 85 5.35 -11.43 4.51
CA ILE A 85 5.35 -11.00 5.92
C ILE A 85 4.62 -12.02 6.79
N SER A 86 4.95 -12.05 8.07
CA SER A 86 4.24 -12.87 9.04
C SER A 86 3.43 -12.00 9.99
N ILE A 87 2.14 -12.26 10.11
CA ILE A 87 1.22 -11.56 11.01
C ILE A 87 0.68 -12.59 12.02
N ALA A 88 0.98 -12.41 13.30
CA ALA A 88 0.57 -13.38 14.31
C ALA A 88 -0.96 -13.46 14.46
N ASN A 89 -1.62 -12.33 14.46
CA ASN A 89 -3.08 -12.23 14.55
C ASN A 89 -3.59 -10.98 13.83
N PRO A 90 -4.13 -11.10 12.60
CA PRO A 90 -4.67 -9.96 11.87
C PRO A 90 -5.87 -9.28 12.53
N SER A 91 -6.64 -10.03 13.35
CA SER A 91 -7.87 -9.49 13.96
C SER A 91 -7.62 -8.48 15.09
N VAL A 92 -6.37 -8.31 15.51
CA VAL A 92 -6.02 -7.21 16.45
C VAL A 92 -6.07 -5.83 15.78
N TYR A 93 -6.01 -5.79 14.46
CA TYR A 93 -6.12 -4.57 13.68
C TYR A 93 -7.56 -4.37 13.18
N GLY A 94 -8.03 -3.13 13.20
CA GLY A 94 -9.32 -2.77 12.62
C GLY A 94 -9.31 -2.82 11.09
N ALA A 95 -8.15 -2.48 10.51
CA ALA A 95 -7.92 -2.43 9.07
C ALA A 95 -6.43 -2.47 8.76
N PHE A 96 -6.07 -2.56 7.46
CA PHE A 96 -4.70 -2.39 6.99
C PHE A 96 -4.64 -1.26 5.99
N ARG A 97 -3.72 -0.32 6.20
CA ARG A 97 -3.47 0.81 5.32
C ARG A 97 -2.21 0.57 4.50
N PHE A 98 -2.34 0.73 3.21
CA PHE A 98 -1.27 0.76 2.24
C PHE A 98 -0.96 2.21 1.85
N ASN A 99 0.31 2.56 1.82
CA ASN A 99 0.83 3.75 1.18
C ASN A 99 1.75 3.26 0.06
N VAL A 100 1.37 3.49 -1.19
CA VAL A 100 2.12 3.01 -2.36
C VAL A 100 2.64 4.20 -3.13
N GLU A 101 3.96 4.32 -3.21
CA GLU A 101 4.65 5.23 -4.11
C GLU A 101 4.75 4.58 -5.47
N ARG A 102 4.38 5.30 -6.51
CA ARG A 102 4.26 4.74 -7.84
C ARG A 102 4.51 5.76 -8.95
N ASP A 103 5.02 5.25 -10.04
CA ASP A 103 5.10 5.83 -11.39
C ASP A 103 5.00 4.70 -12.43
N ASP A 104 3.99 4.60 -13.32
CA ASP A 104 2.77 5.42 -13.50
C ASP A 104 1.54 4.82 -12.79
N GLY A 105 1.34 3.53 -12.87
CA GLY A 105 0.18 2.81 -12.34
C GLY A 105 0.53 1.52 -11.64
N TYR A 106 -0.33 1.06 -10.72
CA TYR A 106 -0.12 -0.19 -9.99
C TYR A 106 -1.38 -1.01 -9.77
N VAL A 107 -1.16 -2.30 -9.50
CA VAL A 107 -2.14 -3.20 -8.88
C VAL A 107 -1.48 -3.92 -7.71
N VAL A 108 -2.14 -3.91 -6.54
CA VAL A 108 -1.70 -4.60 -5.32
C VAL A 108 -2.58 -5.81 -5.06
N TYR A 109 -1.93 -6.91 -4.69
CA TYR A 109 -2.56 -8.17 -4.31
C TYR A 109 -2.11 -8.60 -2.91
N VAL A 110 -3.02 -9.17 -2.14
CA VAL A 110 -2.73 -9.88 -0.89
C VAL A 110 -3.18 -11.33 -1.06
N ASN A 111 -2.26 -12.27 -0.90
CA ASN A 111 -2.53 -13.71 -1.01
C ASN A 111 -3.22 -14.11 -2.33
N GLY A 112 -2.93 -13.40 -3.42
CA GLY A 112 -3.50 -13.64 -4.74
C GLY A 112 -4.78 -12.88 -5.06
N VAL A 113 -5.38 -12.21 -4.08
CA VAL A 113 -6.59 -11.39 -4.26
C VAL A 113 -6.19 -9.94 -4.50
N GLU A 114 -6.70 -9.32 -5.56
CA GLU A 114 -6.52 -7.89 -5.79
C GLU A 114 -7.22 -7.09 -4.68
N VAL A 115 -6.49 -6.17 -4.07
CA VAL A 115 -6.99 -5.34 -2.97
C VAL A 115 -6.97 -3.84 -3.28
N GLY A 116 -6.25 -3.43 -4.32
CA GLY A 116 -6.20 -2.03 -4.73
C GLY A 116 -5.48 -1.86 -6.06
N ARG A 117 -5.87 -0.83 -6.80
CA ARG A 117 -5.19 -0.35 -8.01
C ARG A 117 -5.30 1.16 -8.12
N ASN A 118 -4.33 1.78 -8.76
CA ASN A 118 -4.37 3.20 -9.09
C ASN A 118 -3.83 3.41 -10.49
N ASN A 119 -4.42 4.35 -11.23
CA ASN A 119 -4.07 4.70 -12.60
C ASN A 119 -4.05 3.49 -13.57
N MET A 120 -4.89 2.51 -13.33
CA MET A 120 -5.02 1.31 -14.17
C MET A 120 -6.42 1.22 -14.79
N PRO A 121 -6.53 0.68 -16.02
CA PRO A 121 -7.85 0.43 -16.60
C PRO A 121 -8.64 -0.61 -15.81
N ALA A 122 -9.95 -0.60 -15.96
CA ALA A 122 -10.82 -1.64 -15.40
C ALA A 122 -10.61 -2.98 -16.11
N GLY A 123 -10.93 -4.08 -15.41
CA GLY A 123 -10.85 -5.44 -15.93
C GLY A 123 -9.53 -6.14 -15.68
N ALA A 124 -9.28 -7.20 -16.45
CA ALA A 124 -8.08 -8.02 -16.31
C ALA A 124 -6.81 -7.27 -16.74
N VAL A 125 -5.76 -7.41 -15.96
CA VAL A 125 -4.45 -6.81 -16.22
C VAL A 125 -3.49 -7.90 -16.64
N VAL A 126 -2.71 -7.63 -17.70
CA VAL A 126 -1.66 -8.49 -18.23
C VAL A 126 -0.38 -7.68 -18.42
N TYR A 127 0.75 -8.33 -18.66
CA TYR A 127 2.05 -7.68 -18.87
C TYR A 127 1.99 -6.46 -19.82
N ALA A 128 1.25 -6.55 -20.90
CA ALA A 128 1.18 -5.50 -21.92
C ALA A 128 0.10 -4.42 -21.60
N THR A 129 -0.62 -4.53 -20.49
CA THR A 129 -1.57 -3.51 -20.07
C THR A 129 -0.80 -2.27 -19.61
N THR A 130 -1.06 -1.13 -20.22
CA THR A 130 -0.45 0.14 -19.82
C THR A 130 -1.26 0.80 -18.72
N ALA A 131 -0.61 1.66 -17.94
CA ALA A 131 -1.31 2.59 -17.09
C ALA A 131 -2.24 3.50 -17.90
N SER A 132 -3.26 4.05 -17.28
CA SER A 132 -4.30 4.85 -17.96
C SER A 132 -3.79 6.21 -18.44
N SER A 133 -2.77 6.73 -17.79
CA SER A 133 -2.10 8.00 -18.15
C SER A 133 -0.68 8.00 -17.61
N ALA A 134 0.20 8.83 -18.19
CA ALA A 134 1.50 9.14 -17.61
C ALA A 134 1.27 10.09 -16.42
N ILE A 135 1.76 9.69 -15.26
CA ILE A 135 1.63 10.43 -14.01
C ILE A 135 2.92 10.26 -13.22
N GLU A 136 3.55 11.38 -12.91
CA GLU A 136 4.74 11.46 -12.07
C GLU A 136 4.52 10.87 -10.66
N ASP A 137 5.59 10.66 -9.94
CA ASP A 137 5.61 10.07 -8.61
C ASP A 137 4.57 10.64 -7.65
N ALA A 138 3.89 9.73 -7.00
CA ALA A 138 2.99 10.08 -5.91
C ALA A 138 2.76 8.91 -4.96
N VAL A 139 2.62 9.22 -3.68
CA VAL A 139 2.18 8.25 -2.68
C VAL A 139 0.65 8.22 -2.64
N ILE A 140 0.10 7.06 -2.93
CA ILE A 140 -1.35 6.80 -2.91
C ILE A 140 -1.68 5.93 -1.70
N SER A 141 -2.62 6.42 -0.88
CA SER A 141 -3.08 5.72 0.32
C SER A 141 -4.43 5.06 0.10
N PHE A 142 -4.58 3.82 0.56
CA PHE A 142 -5.87 3.14 0.64
C PHE A 142 -5.90 2.16 1.81
N THR A 143 -7.10 1.77 2.21
CA THR A 143 -7.32 0.91 3.38
C THR A 143 -8.17 -0.30 2.99
N ILE A 144 -7.82 -1.46 3.53
CA ILE A 144 -8.57 -2.72 3.31
C ILE A 144 -8.96 -3.35 4.64
N ALA A 145 -9.96 -4.22 4.61
CA ALA A 145 -10.37 -4.99 5.78
C ALA A 145 -9.29 -5.98 6.23
N ASN A 146 -9.23 -6.28 7.51
CA ASN A 146 -8.30 -7.24 8.08
C ASN A 146 -8.51 -8.68 7.58
N THR A 147 -9.69 -8.99 7.04
CA THR A 147 -10.06 -10.31 6.51
C THR A 147 -9.26 -10.76 5.28
N PHE A 148 -8.53 -9.86 4.62
CA PHE A 148 -7.60 -10.21 3.53
C PHE A 148 -6.32 -10.88 4.02
N PHE A 149 -6.02 -10.76 5.32
CA PHE A 149 -4.84 -11.34 5.94
C PHE A 149 -5.19 -12.55 6.81
N SER A 150 -4.27 -13.50 6.88
CA SER A 150 -4.37 -14.68 7.73
C SER A 150 -3.29 -14.67 8.82
N ALA A 151 -3.51 -15.40 9.91
CA ALA A 151 -2.44 -15.65 10.87
C ALA A 151 -1.31 -16.46 10.19
N GLY A 152 -0.07 -16.08 10.44
CA GLY A 152 1.11 -16.65 9.78
C GLY A 152 1.54 -15.84 8.55
N ASN A 153 2.06 -16.52 7.54
CA ASN A 153 2.62 -15.89 6.36
C ASN A 153 1.52 -15.34 5.44
N ASN A 154 1.79 -14.15 4.92
CA ASN A 154 0.99 -13.47 3.90
C ASN A 154 1.92 -12.93 2.83
N ASP A 155 1.51 -13.04 1.58
CA ASP A 155 2.27 -12.51 0.43
C ASP A 155 1.59 -11.24 -0.09
N ILE A 156 2.35 -10.16 -0.13
CA ILE A 156 2.00 -8.94 -0.84
C ILE A 156 2.70 -9.00 -2.19
N ALA A 157 1.92 -8.87 -3.27
CA ALA A 157 2.42 -8.84 -4.63
C ALA A 157 1.94 -7.56 -5.31
N VAL A 158 2.82 -6.95 -6.10
CA VAL A 158 2.53 -5.69 -6.81
C VAL A 158 3.01 -5.80 -8.25
N GLU A 159 2.23 -5.29 -9.18
CA GLU A 159 2.67 -5.01 -10.53
C GLU A 159 2.59 -3.50 -10.77
N MET A 160 3.71 -2.93 -11.27
CA MET A 160 3.83 -1.54 -11.68
C MET A 160 3.82 -1.47 -13.19
N HIS A 161 3.01 -0.59 -13.74
CA HIS A 161 2.76 -0.47 -15.17
C HIS A 161 3.11 0.90 -15.68
N GLN A 162 3.90 0.94 -16.74
CA GLN A 162 4.20 2.13 -17.50
C GLN A 162 2.98 2.57 -18.33
N ALA A 163 2.78 3.87 -18.51
CA ALA A 163 1.77 4.41 -19.43
C ALA A 163 2.12 4.11 -20.89
N ASN A 164 3.42 3.98 -21.20
CA ASN A 164 3.92 3.58 -22.51
C ASN A 164 5.38 3.12 -22.40
N ALA A 165 5.91 2.49 -23.46
CA ALA A 165 7.27 2.00 -23.49
C ALA A 165 8.35 3.10 -23.52
N THR A 166 8.00 4.35 -23.72
CA THR A 166 8.93 5.49 -23.74
C THR A 166 8.91 6.34 -22.48
N SER A 167 8.19 5.91 -21.43
CA SER A 167 8.23 6.54 -20.11
C SER A 167 9.67 6.70 -19.63
N SER A 168 10.01 7.81 -18.94
CA SER A 168 11.37 8.13 -18.52
C SER A 168 11.85 7.23 -17.38
N ASP A 169 10.98 6.90 -16.48
CA ASP A 169 11.20 6.46 -15.12
C ASP A 169 10.22 5.37 -14.68
N LEU A 170 10.46 4.81 -13.52
CA LEU A 170 9.58 3.92 -12.77
C LEU A 170 9.97 3.98 -11.31
N SER A 171 9.00 4.23 -10.44
CA SER A 171 9.19 4.25 -9.00
C SER A 171 8.26 3.29 -8.28
N PHE A 172 8.82 2.50 -7.35
CA PHE A 172 8.06 1.61 -6.48
C PHE A 172 8.60 1.63 -5.05
N ASN A 173 7.74 2.00 -4.13
CA ASN A 173 7.93 1.84 -2.70
C ASN A 173 6.58 1.52 -2.05
N LEU A 174 6.56 0.83 -0.92
CA LEU A 174 5.31 0.48 -0.26
C LEU A 174 5.49 0.40 1.25
N GLU A 175 4.62 1.09 1.97
CA GLU A 175 4.42 0.94 3.40
C GLU A 175 3.10 0.22 3.67
N LEU A 176 3.11 -0.71 4.64
CA LEU A 176 1.92 -1.37 5.16
C LEU A 176 1.82 -1.15 6.66
N THR A 177 0.72 -0.59 7.11
CA THR A 177 0.40 -0.36 8.52
C THR A 177 -0.86 -1.12 8.92
N GLY A 178 -0.77 -1.94 9.98
CA GLY A 178 -1.94 -2.43 10.67
C GLY A 178 -2.52 -1.31 11.52
N VAL A 179 -3.71 -0.85 11.18
CA VAL A 179 -4.39 0.26 11.87
C VAL A 179 -5.10 -0.29 13.09
N ASP A 180 -4.87 0.32 14.25
CA ASP A 180 -5.54 -0.09 15.48
C ASP A 180 -7.06 0.08 15.34
N PRO A 181 -7.87 -0.80 15.95
CA PRO A 181 -9.30 -0.62 15.98
C PRO A 181 -9.61 0.76 16.56
N LEU A 182 -10.56 1.47 15.96
CA LEU A 182 -11.02 2.74 16.52
C LEU A 182 -11.52 2.49 17.95
N ILE A 183 -10.68 2.77 18.92
CA ILE A 183 -11.07 2.80 20.31
C ILE A 183 -11.71 4.17 20.50
N PHE A 184 -13.03 4.22 20.65
CA PHE A 184 -13.69 5.44 21.06
C PHE A 184 -13.18 5.80 22.44
N ASN A 185 -12.42 6.89 22.53
CA ASN A 185 -12.00 7.40 23.83
C ASN A 185 -13.24 7.79 24.62
N SER A 186 -13.53 7.03 25.69
CA SER A 186 -14.51 7.45 26.67
C SER A 186 -13.85 8.49 27.59
N SER A 187 -14.47 9.64 27.74
CA SER A 187 -14.11 10.60 28.78
C SER A 187 -15.17 10.54 29.89
N SER A 188 -14.72 10.53 31.12
CA SER A 188 -15.58 10.71 32.29
C SER A 188 -15.20 11.99 32.98
N ALA A 189 -16.20 12.69 33.52
CA ALA A 189 -15.99 13.83 34.38
C ALA A 189 -16.87 13.67 35.63
N ASP A 190 -16.27 13.92 36.77
CA ASP A 190 -17.01 13.94 38.04
C ASP A 190 -17.59 15.32 38.23
N LEU A 191 -18.89 15.37 38.46
CA LEU A 191 -19.60 16.60 38.86
C LEU A 191 -19.73 16.61 40.39
N SER A 192 -18.98 17.51 41.03
CA SER A 192 -19.12 17.76 42.47
C SER A 192 -20.21 18.77 42.68
N LEU A 193 -21.27 18.37 43.36
CA LEU A 193 -22.37 19.24 43.73
C LEU A 193 -22.28 19.56 45.22
N PRO A 194 -22.67 20.79 45.63
CA PRO A 194 -22.81 21.13 47.05
C PRO A 194 -23.77 20.17 47.78
N SER A 195 -23.52 19.95 49.06
CA SER A 195 -24.42 19.13 49.88
C SER A 195 -25.86 19.71 49.83
N CYS A 196 -26.85 18.81 49.72
CA CYS A 196 -28.27 19.16 49.54
C CYS A 196 -28.68 19.62 48.14
N SER A 197 -27.81 19.49 47.11
CA SER A 197 -28.22 19.71 45.74
C SER A 197 -29.07 18.55 45.21
N GLN A 198 -30.12 18.89 44.45
CA GLN A 198 -30.97 17.91 43.79
C GLN A 198 -30.76 18.01 42.27
N VAL A 199 -30.41 16.89 41.59
CA VAL A 199 -30.33 16.84 40.15
C VAL A 199 -31.74 16.66 39.60
N LEU A 200 -32.26 17.67 38.93
CA LEU A 200 -33.60 17.63 38.32
C LEU A 200 -33.56 17.02 36.91
N PHE A 201 -32.41 17.10 36.23
CA PHE A 201 -32.19 16.55 34.89
C PHE A 201 -30.72 16.29 34.66
N ALA A 202 -30.41 15.14 34.08
CA ALA A 202 -29.09 14.84 33.56
C ALA A 202 -29.20 14.30 32.11
N GLY A 203 -28.50 14.92 31.19
CA GLY A 203 -28.48 14.52 29.77
C GLY A 203 -27.06 14.35 29.28
N LEU A 204 -26.79 13.26 28.54
CA LEU A 204 -25.55 13.03 27.85
C LEU A 204 -25.76 13.32 26.36
N TYR A 205 -25.03 14.30 25.83
CA TYR A 205 -25.04 14.61 24.40
C TYR A 205 -23.80 14.02 23.73
N TRP A 206 -24.03 13.20 22.73
CA TRP A 206 -22.98 12.64 21.89
C TRP A 206 -22.91 13.42 20.60
N GLY A 207 -21.71 13.87 20.23
CA GLY A 207 -21.39 14.40 18.90
C GLY A 207 -20.22 13.61 18.33
N ALA A 208 -20.41 12.96 17.21
CA ALA A 208 -19.33 12.40 16.42
C ALA A 208 -19.29 13.14 15.09
N THR A 209 -18.15 13.70 14.73
CA THR A 209 -17.86 14.08 13.36
C THR A 209 -17.23 12.88 12.67
N GLN A 210 -17.97 12.28 11.74
CA GLN A 210 -17.40 11.34 10.81
C GLN A 210 -16.47 12.15 9.89
N GLY A 211 -15.16 11.88 9.95
CA GLY A 211 -14.22 12.45 9.00
C GLY A 211 -14.64 12.00 7.60
N THR A 212 -15.03 12.92 6.75
CA THR A 212 -15.14 12.65 5.33
C THR A 212 -13.70 12.57 4.82
N ASP A 213 -13.21 11.37 4.58
CA ASP A 213 -12.14 11.16 3.63
C ASP A 213 -12.64 11.72 2.31
N GLY A 214 -11.94 12.71 1.80
CA GLY A 214 -12.38 13.47 0.62
C GLY A 214 -12.35 12.62 -0.64
N THR A 215 -13.34 11.73 -0.77
CA THR A 215 -13.67 11.06 -2.04
C THR A 215 -14.97 11.64 -2.55
N ASN A 216 -14.85 12.58 -3.48
CA ASN A 216 -15.84 12.86 -4.52
C ASN A 216 -15.37 12.23 -5.81
#